data_53dd56ce922f01a3d78ba5c1bb846c97
#
_entry.id   53dd56ce922f01a3d78ba5c1bb846c97
#
_cell.length_a   1.000
_cell.length_b   1.000
_cell.length_c   1.000
_cell.angle_alpha   90.00
_cell.angle_beta   90.00
_cell.angle_gamma   90.00
#
_symmetry.space_group_name_H-M   'P 1'
#
loop_
_entity.id
_entity.type
_entity.pdbx_description
1 polymer ?
#
loop_
_entity_poly.entity_id
_entity_poly.type
_entity_poly.pdbx_seq_one_letter_code
_entity_poly.pdbx_strand_id
1 'polypeptide(L)'
;MGTIRALYVLLFFVVSLGMQAAEAERMAKHFLQSHCIRCHGEKKQKGKLTLHEVSFDFAKAGNSELWLDLLAQLTAGDMPPPDEKNRPSDSERNSMIEWIDRQLLTTGSGEAYRKKLLAPDYGNWVSHEKLFSGEIKAPPFSPARLWRFNSEIFSHKGFGNAKSPFSYVTPERGIRDYAALSVADQSTVQMMMIVADSFLVAREKRGEFKELADVGKDLKESDLTELVRREHMRVIGRYPAEEEQDKYLSFLKQNIETGGRLDGFKTTIKAMFLSPESIYRMEFGFGEVDEHGRRHLSADELAHAVAYALTDQGPDRNRYIQEAIQKGQLKTKEDVARLVGQLLDEQLTTGSWSRKDLPRVQRFFDEYFGFHRAGAVFKDNDRRNAEKIQQWNTDMLIHDARMLIEHVLKKDKDVIAELLTTNQYFIAHPGDNDYAREHYEKRIAEVLDPG
;
A
#
# COMPACT_ATOMS: atom_id res chain seq x y z
N MET A 1 -25.01 41.37 -44.85
CA MET A 1 -24.08 42.02 -43.89
C MET A 1 -23.70 41.14 -42.68
N GLY A 2 -24.50 40.13 -42.29
CA GLY A 2 -24.21 39.26 -41.16
C GLY A 2 -23.05 38.26 -41.38
N THR A 3 -22.96 37.68 -42.58
CA THR A 3 -21.96 36.65 -42.94
C THR A 3 -20.52 37.18 -42.98
N ILE A 4 -20.31 38.42 -43.43
CA ILE A 4 -19.00 39.03 -43.50
C ILE A 4 -18.47 39.38 -42.11
N ARG A 5 -19.31 39.83 -41.17
CA ARG A 5 -18.93 40.06 -39.78
C ARG A 5 -18.57 38.78 -39.06
N ALA A 6 -19.30 37.69 -39.28
CA ALA A 6 -18.98 36.37 -38.71
C ALA A 6 -17.61 35.85 -39.19
N LEU A 7 -17.28 36.08 -40.47
CA LEU A 7 -16.00 35.69 -41.04
C LEU A 7 -14.81 36.45 -40.44
N TYR A 8 -14.96 37.76 -40.21
CA TYR A 8 -13.93 38.58 -39.56
C TYR A 8 -13.74 38.20 -38.11
N VAL A 9 -14.79 37.88 -37.35
CA VAL A 9 -14.70 37.43 -35.98
C VAL A 9 -14.00 36.06 -35.92
N LEU A 10 -14.34 35.16 -36.82
CA LEU A 10 -13.68 33.84 -36.89
C LEU A 10 -12.18 33.98 -37.25
N LEU A 11 -11.86 34.84 -38.23
CA LEU A 11 -10.47 35.11 -38.64
C LEU A 11 -9.67 35.73 -37.51
N PHE A 12 -10.25 36.68 -36.74
CA PHE A 12 -9.61 37.30 -35.58
C PHE A 12 -9.37 36.28 -34.48
N PHE A 13 -10.30 35.37 -34.23
CA PHE A 13 -10.16 34.30 -33.26
C PHE A 13 -9.05 33.30 -33.65
N VAL A 14 -8.96 32.90 -34.91
CA VAL A 14 -7.92 31.98 -35.39
C VAL A 14 -6.55 32.63 -35.36
N VAL A 15 -6.44 33.91 -35.68
CA VAL A 15 -5.17 34.65 -35.62
C VAL A 15 -4.73 34.85 -34.18
N SER A 16 -5.64 35.12 -33.24
CA SER A 16 -5.30 35.29 -31.82
C SER A 16 -4.86 33.97 -31.17
N LEU A 17 -5.49 32.86 -31.51
CA LEU A 17 -5.09 31.51 -31.05
C LEU A 17 -3.70 31.12 -31.60
N GLY A 18 -3.41 31.41 -32.86
CA GLY A 18 -2.09 31.17 -33.47
C GLY A 18 -0.97 32.00 -32.83
N MET A 19 -1.27 33.26 -32.43
CA MET A 19 -0.29 34.11 -31.74
C MET A 19 0.00 33.60 -30.33
N GLN A 20 -1.01 33.15 -29.59
CA GLN A 20 -0.83 32.59 -28.24
C GLN A 20 -0.03 31.27 -28.26
N ALA A 21 -0.26 30.41 -29.26
CA ALA A 21 0.51 29.17 -29.42
C ALA A 21 1.99 29.44 -29.72
N ALA A 22 2.29 30.41 -30.58
CA ALA A 22 3.67 30.80 -30.92
C ALA A 22 4.40 31.48 -29.75
N GLU A 23 3.71 32.20 -28.88
CA GLU A 23 4.27 32.81 -27.68
C GLU A 23 4.58 31.75 -26.61
N ALA A 24 3.68 30.79 -26.41
CA ALA A 24 3.87 29.69 -25.50
C ALA A 24 5.06 28.77 -25.93
N GLU A 25 5.22 28.52 -27.21
CA GLU A 25 6.39 27.78 -27.74
C GLU A 25 7.70 28.56 -27.53
N ARG A 26 7.66 29.88 -27.70
CA ARG A 26 8.84 30.75 -27.41
C ARG A 26 9.23 30.69 -25.93
N MET A 27 8.27 30.71 -25.05
CA MET A 27 8.47 30.54 -23.60
C MET A 27 9.16 29.20 -23.31
N ALA A 28 8.68 28.10 -23.87
CA ALA A 28 9.26 26.78 -23.68
C ALA A 28 10.70 26.68 -24.23
N LYS A 29 10.97 27.24 -25.40
CA LYS A 29 12.34 27.32 -25.94
C LYS A 29 13.29 28.12 -25.04
N HIS A 30 12.83 29.25 -24.54
CA HIS A 30 13.59 30.07 -23.58
C HIS A 30 13.86 29.30 -22.27
N PHE A 31 12.88 28.60 -21.75
CA PHE A 31 13.04 27.79 -20.53
C PHE A 31 14.16 26.73 -20.72
N LEU A 32 14.10 25.96 -21.82
CA LEU A 32 15.09 24.93 -22.11
C LEU A 32 16.50 25.54 -22.25
N GLN A 33 16.62 26.67 -22.96
CA GLN A 33 17.88 27.36 -23.12
C GLN A 33 18.48 27.85 -21.81
N SER A 34 17.65 28.40 -20.94
CA SER A 34 18.08 28.98 -19.68
C SER A 34 18.47 27.94 -18.64
N HIS A 35 17.72 26.81 -18.55
CA HIS A 35 17.82 25.90 -17.42
C HIS A 35 18.30 24.49 -17.76
N CYS A 36 18.22 24.05 -19.03
CA CYS A 36 18.49 22.67 -19.42
C CYS A 36 19.72 22.46 -20.28
N ILE A 37 19.93 23.30 -21.31
CA ILE A 37 20.95 23.11 -22.37
C ILE A 37 22.36 23.14 -21.84
N ARG A 38 22.64 23.82 -20.73
CA ARG A 38 23.98 23.83 -20.13
C ARG A 38 24.47 22.42 -19.77
N CYS A 39 23.56 21.51 -19.43
CA CYS A 39 23.84 20.12 -19.06
C CYS A 39 23.45 19.12 -20.14
N HIS A 40 22.43 19.46 -20.95
CA HIS A 40 21.84 18.61 -21.98
C HIS A 40 21.92 19.24 -23.37
N GLY A 41 23.01 19.87 -23.68
CA GLY A 41 23.27 20.54 -24.97
C GLY A 41 24.31 19.82 -25.81
N GLU A 42 24.78 20.50 -26.85
CA GLU A 42 25.78 19.98 -27.80
C GLU A 42 27.10 19.57 -27.13
N LYS A 43 27.62 20.45 -26.26
CA LYS A 43 28.92 20.24 -25.60
C LYS A 43 28.89 19.33 -24.41
N LYS A 44 27.75 19.16 -23.79
CA LYS A 44 27.57 18.37 -22.56
C LYS A 44 26.25 17.65 -22.62
N GLN A 45 26.30 16.32 -22.50
CA GLN A 45 25.12 15.44 -22.64
C GLN A 45 24.98 14.55 -21.40
N LYS A 46 24.68 15.16 -20.24
CA LYS A 46 24.47 14.41 -19.03
C LYS A 46 23.28 13.44 -19.22
N GLY A 47 23.44 12.21 -18.73
CA GLY A 47 22.43 11.18 -18.91
C GLY A 47 22.22 10.73 -20.37
N LYS A 48 23.17 11.03 -21.30
CA LYS A 48 23.03 10.76 -22.73
C LYS A 48 21.83 11.45 -23.38
N LEU A 49 21.36 12.53 -22.80
CA LEU A 49 20.23 13.33 -23.25
C LEU A 49 20.68 14.63 -23.88
N THR A 50 20.13 14.96 -25.05
CA THR A 50 20.32 16.22 -25.76
C THR A 50 19.02 16.95 -25.95
N LEU A 51 18.95 18.23 -25.54
CA LEU A 51 17.73 19.04 -25.61
C LEU A 51 17.87 20.27 -26.52
N HIS A 52 19.04 20.54 -27.06
CA HIS A 52 19.29 21.72 -27.92
C HIS A 52 18.61 21.62 -29.30
N GLU A 53 18.34 20.38 -29.75
CA GLU A 53 17.64 20.09 -31.01
C GLU A 53 16.29 19.39 -30.79
N VAL A 54 15.72 19.47 -29.57
CA VAL A 54 14.45 18.84 -29.27
C VAL A 54 13.36 19.36 -30.20
N SER A 55 12.64 18.46 -30.82
CA SER A 55 11.50 18.83 -31.68
C SER A 55 10.29 19.19 -30.82
N PHE A 56 9.60 20.28 -31.20
CA PHE A 56 8.35 20.72 -30.59
C PHE A 56 7.11 20.10 -31.26
N ASP A 57 7.32 19.18 -32.16
CA ASP A 57 6.25 18.36 -32.73
C ASP A 57 6.01 17.12 -31.82
N PHE A 58 5.02 17.22 -30.97
CA PHE A 58 4.63 16.16 -30.00
C PHE A 58 4.00 14.94 -30.69
N ALA A 59 3.53 15.07 -31.94
CA ALA A 59 2.96 13.96 -32.69
C ALA A 59 4.05 13.07 -33.32
N LYS A 60 5.29 13.55 -33.41
CA LYS A 60 6.39 12.79 -33.98
C LYS A 60 6.79 11.64 -33.07
N ALA A 61 6.98 10.46 -33.64
CA ALA A 61 7.37 9.25 -32.90
C ALA A 61 8.64 9.48 -32.07
N GLY A 62 8.59 9.09 -30.81
CA GLY A 62 9.67 9.26 -29.82
C GLY A 62 9.70 10.62 -29.12
N ASN A 63 9.12 11.68 -29.69
CA ASN A 63 9.08 12.99 -29.04
C ASN A 63 8.15 13.02 -27.84
N SER A 64 6.98 12.41 -27.96
CA SER A 64 6.03 12.35 -26.85
C SER A 64 6.63 11.67 -25.62
N GLU A 65 7.42 10.62 -25.79
CA GLU A 65 8.10 9.94 -24.66
C GLU A 65 9.14 10.85 -24.02
N LEU A 66 9.95 11.55 -24.83
CA LEU A 66 10.92 12.51 -24.33
C LEU A 66 10.27 13.64 -23.53
N TRP A 67 9.17 14.21 -24.05
CA TRP A 67 8.43 15.27 -23.37
C TRP A 67 7.72 14.77 -22.11
N LEU A 68 7.28 13.51 -22.08
CA LEU A 68 6.75 12.84 -20.90
C LEU A 68 7.83 12.71 -19.81
N ASP A 69 9.04 12.33 -20.18
CA ASP A 69 10.15 12.22 -19.25
C ASP A 69 10.57 13.60 -18.71
N LEU A 70 10.61 14.62 -19.57
CA LEU A 70 10.86 16.01 -19.14
C LEU A 70 9.78 16.48 -18.15
N LEU A 71 8.51 16.22 -18.46
CA LEU A 71 7.39 16.57 -17.58
C LEU A 71 7.53 15.90 -16.22
N ALA A 72 7.86 14.61 -16.19
CA ALA A 72 8.04 13.85 -14.95
C ALA A 72 9.18 14.44 -14.10
N GLN A 73 10.32 14.76 -14.70
CA GLN A 73 11.48 15.31 -14.00
C GLN A 73 11.24 16.74 -13.47
N LEU A 74 10.54 17.58 -14.23
CA LEU A 74 10.14 18.91 -13.78
C LEU A 74 9.14 18.86 -12.65
N THR A 75 8.18 17.93 -12.75
CA THR A 75 7.14 17.73 -11.75
C THR A 75 7.71 17.20 -10.43
N ALA A 76 8.63 16.25 -10.49
CA ALA A 76 9.34 15.74 -9.31
C ALA A 76 10.29 16.76 -8.69
N GLY A 77 10.67 17.81 -9.44
CA GLY A 77 11.67 18.80 -9.00
C GLY A 77 13.09 18.27 -9.03
N ASP A 78 13.32 17.13 -9.68
CA ASP A 78 14.64 16.49 -9.82
C ASP A 78 15.53 17.22 -10.82
N MET A 79 14.91 17.94 -11.78
CA MET A 79 15.63 18.72 -12.78
C MET A 79 15.14 20.19 -12.82
N PRO A 80 16.08 21.14 -12.87
CA PRO A 80 17.52 21.01 -12.62
C PRO A 80 17.84 20.49 -11.22
N PRO A 81 18.99 19.79 -11.02
CA PRO A 81 19.35 19.24 -9.70
C PRO A 81 19.30 20.28 -8.58
N PRO A 82 19.06 19.88 -7.33
CA PRO A 82 18.91 20.81 -6.19
C PRO A 82 20.12 21.71 -5.93
N ASP A 83 21.30 21.24 -6.29
CA ASP A 83 22.59 21.96 -6.17
C ASP A 83 22.89 22.90 -7.33
N GLU A 84 22.04 22.95 -8.37
CA GLU A 84 22.21 23.83 -9.51
C GLU A 84 21.83 25.28 -9.16
N LYS A 85 22.75 26.22 -9.44
CA LYS A 85 22.56 27.64 -9.09
C LYS A 85 21.52 28.35 -9.94
N ASN A 86 21.31 27.89 -11.17
CA ASN A 86 20.39 28.51 -12.13
C ASN A 86 19.12 27.70 -12.27
N ARG A 87 18.40 27.51 -11.16
CA ARG A 87 17.11 26.84 -11.18
C ARG A 87 16.00 27.81 -11.62
N PRO A 88 14.99 27.34 -12.34
CA PRO A 88 13.80 28.13 -12.62
C PRO A 88 13.08 28.49 -11.31
N SER A 89 12.40 29.61 -11.30
CA SER A 89 11.41 29.92 -10.28
C SER A 89 10.26 28.90 -10.34
N ASP A 90 9.50 28.78 -9.25
CA ASP A 90 8.34 27.90 -9.23
C ASP A 90 7.31 28.30 -10.30
N SER A 91 7.14 29.59 -10.55
CA SER A 91 6.25 30.11 -11.60
C SER A 91 6.72 29.68 -13.00
N GLU A 92 8.00 29.82 -13.32
CA GLU A 92 8.56 29.39 -14.62
C GLU A 92 8.44 27.87 -14.79
N ARG A 93 8.75 27.11 -13.76
CA ARG A 93 8.63 25.66 -13.76
C ARG A 93 7.19 25.22 -13.99
N ASN A 94 6.23 25.78 -13.24
CA ASN A 94 4.82 25.45 -13.37
C ASN A 94 4.28 25.83 -14.76
N SER A 95 4.65 27.00 -15.30
CA SER A 95 4.27 27.40 -16.66
C SER A 95 4.78 26.41 -17.72
N MET A 96 6.00 25.89 -17.55
CA MET A 96 6.57 24.88 -18.45
C MET A 96 5.83 23.54 -18.32
N ILE A 97 5.53 23.10 -17.10
CA ILE A 97 4.75 21.88 -16.81
C ILE A 97 3.37 21.98 -17.48
N GLU A 98 2.64 23.06 -17.26
CA GLU A 98 1.32 23.27 -17.84
C GLU A 98 1.36 23.32 -19.37
N TRP A 99 2.39 23.91 -19.95
CA TRP A 99 2.54 23.94 -21.39
C TRP A 99 2.78 22.54 -21.98
N ILE A 100 3.71 21.76 -21.39
CA ILE A 100 3.97 20.37 -21.84
C ILE A 100 2.70 19.52 -21.70
N ASP A 101 2.01 19.58 -20.55
CA ASP A 101 0.79 18.82 -20.30
C ASP A 101 -0.28 19.13 -21.36
N ARG A 102 -0.47 20.41 -21.68
CA ARG A 102 -1.41 20.85 -22.71
C ARG A 102 -1.05 20.31 -24.09
N GLN A 103 0.24 20.33 -24.47
CA GLN A 103 0.68 19.80 -25.78
C GLN A 103 0.46 18.28 -25.87
N LEU A 104 0.79 17.54 -24.83
CA LEU A 104 0.57 16.10 -24.74
C LEU A 104 -0.90 15.73 -24.82
N LEU A 105 -1.79 16.52 -24.19
CA LEU A 105 -3.24 16.33 -24.27
C LEU A 105 -3.79 16.57 -25.67
N THR A 106 -3.34 17.61 -26.36
CA THR A 106 -3.84 17.96 -27.69
C THR A 106 -3.38 16.99 -28.78
N THR A 107 -2.27 16.32 -28.60
CA THR A 107 -1.71 15.35 -29.55
C THR A 107 -2.12 13.90 -29.29
N GLY A 108 -2.99 13.65 -28.33
CA GLY A 108 -3.43 12.30 -27.96
C GLY A 108 -2.44 11.50 -27.09
N SER A 109 -1.24 12.03 -26.86
CA SER A 109 -0.23 11.39 -26.02
C SER A 109 -0.52 11.50 -24.51
N GLY A 110 -1.48 12.34 -24.14
CA GLY A 110 -1.91 12.52 -22.76
C GLY A 110 -2.48 11.26 -22.09
N GLU A 111 -3.02 10.33 -22.88
CA GLU A 111 -3.50 9.04 -22.34
C GLU A 111 -2.32 8.16 -21.90
N ALA A 112 -1.24 8.12 -22.66
CA ALA A 112 -0.02 7.40 -22.29
C ALA A 112 0.60 8.01 -21.02
N TYR A 113 0.59 9.33 -20.90
CA TYR A 113 1.03 10.04 -19.68
C TYR A 113 0.17 9.69 -18.46
N ARG A 114 -1.15 9.71 -18.59
CA ARG A 114 -2.06 9.31 -17.51
C ARG A 114 -1.82 7.87 -17.08
N LYS A 115 -1.61 6.95 -18.02
CA LYS A 115 -1.24 5.56 -17.73
C LYS A 115 0.10 5.49 -16.98
N LYS A 116 1.08 6.30 -17.36
CA LYS A 116 2.39 6.36 -16.70
C LYS A 116 2.27 6.89 -15.28
N LEU A 117 1.46 7.92 -15.04
CA LEU A 117 1.19 8.44 -13.69
C LEU A 117 0.47 7.42 -12.78
N LEU A 118 -0.27 6.50 -13.36
CA LEU A 118 -0.90 5.39 -12.64
C LEU A 118 0.08 4.24 -12.34
N ALA A 119 1.27 4.27 -12.92
CA ALA A 119 2.29 3.27 -12.64
C ALA A 119 2.84 3.45 -11.21
N PRO A 120 3.11 2.35 -10.48
CA PRO A 120 3.60 2.40 -9.09
C PRO A 120 4.87 3.23 -8.91
N ASP A 121 5.73 3.28 -9.93
CA ASP A 121 7.02 3.99 -9.91
C ASP A 121 6.88 5.51 -9.83
N TYR A 122 5.73 6.04 -10.20
CA TYR A 122 5.47 7.49 -10.20
C TYR A 122 4.62 7.95 -9.02
N GLY A 123 4.08 7.03 -8.23
CA GLY A 123 3.22 7.33 -7.09
C GLY A 123 1.93 8.08 -7.47
N ASN A 124 1.25 8.61 -6.46
CA ASN A 124 0.09 9.48 -6.63
C ASN A 124 0.56 10.94 -6.61
N TRP A 125 1.06 11.45 -7.73
CA TRP A 125 1.37 12.87 -7.79
C TRP A 125 0.10 13.70 -7.81
N VAL A 126 -0.02 14.61 -6.87
CA VAL A 126 -1.17 15.53 -6.76
C VAL A 126 -0.62 16.96 -6.66
N SER A 127 -1.14 17.86 -7.48
CA SER A 127 -0.88 19.28 -7.29
C SER A 127 -1.55 19.76 -6.00
N HIS A 128 -0.76 20.01 -4.97
CA HIS A 128 -1.27 20.49 -3.69
C HIS A 128 -1.96 21.84 -3.82
N GLU A 129 -1.44 22.73 -4.66
CA GLU A 129 -2.04 24.04 -4.91
C GLU A 129 -3.47 23.88 -5.48
N LYS A 130 -3.64 23.08 -6.54
CA LYS A 130 -4.97 22.83 -7.11
C LYS A 130 -5.91 22.09 -6.16
N LEU A 131 -5.36 21.17 -5.37
CA LEU A 131 -6.15 20.39 -4.41
C LEU A 131 -6.72 21.26 -3.29
N PHE A 132 -5.91 22.19 -2.76
CA PHE A 132 -6.30 23.02 -1.60
C PHE A 132 -6.85 24.39 -1.98
N SER A 133 -6.71 24.85 -3.22
CA SER A 133 -7.31 26.10 -3.71
C SER A 133 -8.84 26.04 -3.85
N GLY A 134 -9.44 24.84 -3.83
CA GLY A 134 -10.85 24.63 -4.15
C GLY A 134 -11.18 24.73 -5.64
N GLU A 135 -10.17 24.78 -6.51
CA GLU A 135 -10.33 24.76 -7.96
C GLU A 135 -10.85 23.41 -8.46
N ILE A 136 -10.38 22.32 -7.85
CA ILE A 136 -10.83 20.96 -8.14
C ILE A 136 -12.13 20.70 -7.37
N LYS A 137 -13.25 20.77 -8.08
CA LYS A 137 -14.58 20.49 -7.53
C LYS A 137 -15.03 19.05 -7.73
N ALA A 138 -14.32 18.30 -8.57
CA ALA A 138 -14.63 16.90 -8.78
C ALA A 138 -14.42 16.09 -7.48
N PRO A 139 -15.32 15.17 -7.14
CA PRO A 139 -15.11 14.30 -5.99
C PRO A 139 -13.81 13.49 -6.15
N PRO A 140 -13.03 13.30 -5.08
CA PRO A 140 -11.79 12.55 -5.16
C PRO A 140 -12.07 11.09 -5.52
N PHE A 141 -11.14 10.48 -6.25
CA PHE A 141 -11.15 9.06 -6.54
C PHE A 141 -9.74 8.50 -6.49
N SER A 142 -9.62 7.20 -6.29
CA SER A 142 -8.38 6.47 -6.42
C SER A 142 -8.38 5.68 -7.73
N PRO A 143 -7.23 5.56 -8.42
CA PRO A 143 -7.16 4.62 -9.54
C PRO A 143 -7.33 3.18 -9.04
N ALA A 144 -7.74 2.28 -9.93
CA ALA A 144 -7.72 0.85 -9.67
C ALA A 144 -6.29 0.40 -9.36
N ARG A 145 -6.10 -0.40 -8.33
CA ARG A 145 -4.77 -0.80 -7.86
C ARG A 145 -4.73 -2.18 -7.25
N LEU A 146 -3.51 -2.72 -7.30
CA LEU A 146 -3.12 -3.93 -6.61
C LEU A 146 -2.19 -3.56 -5.46
N TRP A 147 -2.53 -4.00 -4.25
CA TRP A 147 -1.69 -3.87 -3.08
C TRP A 147 -1.07 -5.22 -2.75
N ARG A 148 0.23 -5.34 -2.90
CA ARG A 148 0.93 -6.53 -2.45
C ARG A 148 0.84 -6.66 -0.94
N PHE A 149 0.58 -7.87 -0.44
CA PHE A 149 0.62 -8.13 0.99
C PHE A 149 2.06 -7.95 1.52
N ASN A 150 2.17 -7.31 2.67
CA ASN A 150 3.44 -7.26 3.37
C ASN A 150 3.71 -8.59 4.10
N SER A 151 4.93 -8.75 4.63
CA SER A 151 5.34 -9.98 5.31
C SER A 151 4.48 -10.30 6.53
N GLU A 152 4.00 -9.29 7.23
CA GLU A 152 3.17 -9.47 8.44
C GLU A 152 1.80 -10.02 8.09
N ILE A 153 1.11 -9.40 7.11
CA ILE A 153 -0.17 -9.91 6.61
C ILE A 153 -0.03 -11.34 6.13
N PHE A 154 1.03 -11.63 5.38
CA PHE A 154 1.28 -12.97 4.85
C PHE A 154 1.48 -13.99 5.97
N SER A 155 2.23 -13.65 7.02
CA SER A 155 2.47 -14.53 8.16
C SER A 155 1.19 -14.89 8.92
N HIS A 156 0.19 -13.98 8.93
CA HIS A 156 -1.10 -14.21 9.58
C HIS A 156 -2.10 -15.02 8.75
N LYS A 157 -1.81 -15.29 7.47
CA LYS A 157 -2.66 -16.14 6.64
C LYS A 157 -2.68 -17.62 7.08
N GLY A 158 -1.81 -18.01 8.01
CA GLY A 158 -1.85 -19.35 8.60
C GLY A 158 -1.31 -20.46 7.69
N PHE A 159 -0.41 -20.11 6.79
CA PHE A 159 0.23 -21.09 5.87
C PHE A 159 1.34 -21.93 6.52
N GLY A 160 1.30 -22.04 7.84
CA GLY A 160 2.28 -22.82 8.60
C GLY A 160 3.59 -22.07 8.85
N ASN A 161 4.69 -22.83 9.07
CA ASN A 161 6.01 -22.26 9.32
C ASN A 161 6.74 -21.83 8.04
N ALA A 162 6.05 -21.75 6.91
CA ALA A 162 6.64 -21.29 5.67
C ALA A 162 7.06 -19.83 5.82
N LYS A 163 8.32 -19.54 5.53
CA LYS A 163 8.82 -18.17 5.52
C LYS A 163 8.04 -17.36 4.49
N SER A 164 7.71 -16.13 4.85
CA SER A 164 7.10 -15.19 3.91
C SER A 164 7.96 -15.08 2.65
N PRO A 165 7.38 -15.17 1.45
CA PRO A 165 8.12 -14.95 0.21
C PRO A 165 8.69 -13.52 0.10
N PHE A 166 8.38 -12.67 1.05
CA PHE A 166 8.78 -11.26 1.09
C PHE A 166 9.83 -10.95 2.18
N SER A 167 10.39 -11.98 2.83
CA SER A 167 11.36 -11.80 3.93
C SER A 167 12.72 -11.25 3.51
N TYR A 168 12.95 -11.06 2.21
CA TYR A 168 14.19 -10.51 1.67
C TYR A 168 14.20 -8.97 1.56
N VAL A 169 13.10 -8.30 1.88
CA VAL A 169 13.09 -6.83 1.94
C VAL A 169 13.75 -6.43 3.25
N THR A 170 15.03 -6.11 3.16
CA THR A 170 15.82 -5.69 4.32
C THR A 170 15.32 -4.35 4.85
N PRO A 171 15.15 -4.23 6.17
CA PRO A 171 14.64 -3.00 6.79
C PRO A 171 15.69 -1.87 6.89
N GLU A 172 16.73 -1.87 6.07
CA GLU A 172 17.92 -1.03 6.26
C GLU A 172 17.70 0.47 6.07
N ARG A 173 16.55 0.93 5.54
CA ARG A 173 16.34 2.33 5.17
C ARG A 173 15.06 2.98 5.72
N GLY A 174 14.64 2.68 6.93
CA GLY A 174 13.49 3.38 7.53
C GLY A 174 12.16 2.72 7.22
N ILE A 175 11.20 3.47 6.71
CA ILE A 175 9.83 2.99 6.46
C ILE A 175 9.89 1.74 5.58
N ARG A 176 9.33 0.65 6.09
CA ARG A 176 9.18 -0.61 5.35
C ARG A 176 8.10 -0.46 4.29
N ASP A 177 8.42 0.22 3.20
CA ASP A 177 7.50 0.35 2.07
C ASP A 177 7.52 -0.92 1.24
N TYR A 178 6.56 -1.78 1.52
CA TYR A 178 6.36 -3.00 0.74
C TYR A 178 5.66 -2.73 -0.61
N ALA A 179 5.17 -1.52 -0.83
CA ALA A 179 4.54 -1.12 -2.09
C ALA A 179 5.58 -1.03 -3.22
N ALA A 180 6.84 -0.75 -2.90
CA ALA A 180 7.94 -0.74 -3.88
C ALA A 180 8.16 -2.08 -4.59
N LEU A 181 7.64 -3.19 -4.05
CA LEU A 181 7.72 -4.52 -4.62
C LEU A 181 6.36 -4.96 -5.18
N SER A 182 5.75 -4.13 -6.01
CA SER A 182 4.41 -4.39 -6.55
C SER A 182 4.36 -5.57 -7.53
N VAL A 183 5.47 -5.95 -8.13
CA VAL A 183 5.52 -7.01 -9.14
C VAL A 183 5.83 -8.37 -8.51
N ALA A 184 5.04 -9.39 -8.87
CA ALA A 184 5.38 -10.79 -8.59
C ALA A 184 6.27 -11.30 -9.72
N ASP A 185 7.51 -11.57 -9.41
CA ASP A 185 8.50 -12.14 -10.31
C ASP A 185 8.53 -13.67 -10.25
N GLN A 186 9.40 -14.28 -11.00
CA GLN A 186 9.57 -15.73 -11.03
C GLN A 186 9.95 -16.30 -9.65
N SER A 187 10.77 -15.59 -8.88
CA SER A 187 11.14 -16.01 -7.53
C SER A 187 9.96 -15.96 -6.56
N THR A 188 9.08 -15.00 -6.70
CA THR A 188 7.82 -14.92 -5.94
C THR A 188 6.93 -16.14 -6.22
N VAL A 189 6.76 -16.49 -7.50
CA VAL A 189 5.97 -17.67 -7.91
C VAL A 189 6.58 -18.95 -7.34
N GLN A 190 7.90 -19.13 -7.45
CA GLN A 190 8.59 -20.27 -6.88
C GLN A 190 8.40 -20.36 -5.35
N MET A 191 8.52 -19.25 -4.65
CA MET A 191 8.30 -19.21 -3.21
C MET A 191 6.86 -19.54 -2.84
N MET A 192 5.87 -19.10 -3.61
CA MET A 192 4.46 -19.46 -3.38
C MET A 192 4.22 -20.96 -3.56
N MET A 193 4.90 -21.62 -4.49
CA MET A 193 4.85 -23.08 -4.61
C MET A 193 5.46 -23.79 -3.38
N ILE A 194 6.58 -23.31 -2.88
CA ILE A 194 7.20 -23.83 -1.64
C ILE A 194 6.27 -23.62 -0.43
N VAL A 195 5.61 -22.46 -0.34
CA VAL A 195 4.62 -22.18 0.71
C VAL A 195 3.44 -23.16 0.62
N ALA A 196 2.91 -23.38 -0.59
CA ALA A 196 1.82 -24.31 -0.82
C ALA A 196 2.20 -25.74 -0.42
N ASP A 197 3.39 -26.20 -0.79
CA ASP A 197 3.89 -27.53 -0.39
C ASP A 197 4.03 -27.65 1.13
N SER A 198 4.63 -26.65 1.78
CA SER A 198 4.79 -26.63 3.24
C SER A 198 3.44 -26.64 3.96
N PHE A 199 2.48 -25.88 3.46
CA PHE A 199 1.11 -25.81 3.97
C PHE A 199 0.41 -27.19 3.85
N LEU A 200 0.50 -27.83 2.70
CA LEU A 200 -0.11 -29.13 2.45
C LEU A 200 0.53 -30.24 3.31
N VAL A 201 1.87 -30.28 3.39
CA VAL A 201 2.60 -31.24 4.23
C VAL A 201 2.23 -31.06 5.72
N ALA A 202 2.13 -29.84 6.22
CA ALA A 202 1.74 -29.61 7.60
C ALA A 202 0.33 -30.12 7.91
N ARG A 203 -0.62 -29.97 6.98
CA ARG A 203 -2.01 -30.41 7.11
C ARG A 203 -2.12 -31.95 7.00
N GLU A 204 -1.37 -32.55 6.11
CA GLU A 204 -1.29 -33.99 5.96
C GLU A 204 -0.77 -34.66 7.25
N LYS A 205 0.28 -34.11 7.86
CA LYS A 205 0.81 -34.57 9.16
C LYS A 205 -0.22 -34.46 10.29
N ARG A 206 -1.13 -33.48 10.24
CA ARG A 206 -2.25 -33.35 11.18
C ARG A 206 -3.43 -34.29 10.86
N GLY A 207 -3.36 -35.02 9.76
CA GLY A 207 -4.38 -35.96 9.34
C GLY A 207 -5.64 -35.30 8.74
N GLU A 208 -5.56 -34.04 8.31
CA GLU A 208 -6.71 -33.31 7.76
C GLU A 208 -7.22 -33.91 6.42
N PHE A 209 -6.41 -34.73 5.76
CA PHE A 209 -6.75 -35.35 4.48
C PHE A 209 -7.15 -36.84 4.58
N LYS A 210 -7.30 -37.39 5.79
CA LYS A 210 -7.59 -38.81 5.97
C LYS A 210 -8.88 -39.26 5.27
N GLU A 211 -9.92 -38.45 5.35
CA GLU A 211 -11.21 -38.74 4.71
C GLU A 211 -11.13 -38.68 3.17
N LEU A 212 -10.30 -37.79 2.63
CA LEU A 212 -10.04 -37.70 1.19
C LEU A 212 -9.17 -38.85 0.66
N ALA A 213 -8.26 -39.32 1.50
CA ALA A 213 -7.41 -40.47 1.17
C ALA A 213 -8.15 -41.82 1.21
N ASP A 214 -9.30 -41.86 1.93
CA ASP A 214 -10.11 -43.07 2.00
C ASP A 214 -10.87 -43.32 0.69
N VAL A 215 -10.34 -44.23 -0.12
CA VAL A 215 -10.91 -44.59 -1.42
C VAL A 215 -12.26 -45.30 -1.27
N GLY A 216 -12.54 -45.91 -0.11
CA GLY A 216 -13.81 -46.58 0.17
C GLY A 216 -14.98 -45.61 0.44
N LYS A 217 -14.72 -44.36 0.74
CA LYS A 217 -15.72 -43.32 0.97
C LYS A 217 -16.17 -42.73 -0.36
N ASP A 218 -17.46 -42.82 -0.68
CA ASP A 218 -18.03 -42.16 -1.83
C ASP A 218 -18.11 -40.63 -1.58
N LEU A 219 -17.48 -39.83 -2.46
CA LEU A 219 -17.49 -38.36 -2.41
C LEU A 219 -18.56 -37.85 -3.39
N LYS A 220 -19.58 -37.21 -2.83
CA LYS A 220 -20.61 -36.56 -3.63
C LYS A 220 -20.07 -35.24 -4.21
N GLU A 221 -20.70 -34.76 -5.26
CA GLU A 221 -20.37 -33.47 -5.86
C GLU A 221 -20.50 -32.31 -4.86
N SER A 222 -21.50 -32.39 -3.97
CA SER A 222 -21.66 -31.41 -2.87
C SER A 222 -20.44 -31.36 -1.96
N ASP A 223 -19.81 -32.48 -1.69
CA ASP A 223 -18.62 -32.56 -0.82
C ASP A 223 -17.42 -31.90 -1.50
N LEU A 224 -17.25 -32.12 -2.81
CA LEU A 224 -16.19 -31.47 -3.62
C LEU A 224 -16.43 -29.96 -3.72
N THR A 225 -17.68 -29.53 -3.90
CA THR A 225 -18.06 -28.11 -3.93
C THR A 225 -17.70 -27.44 -2.61
N GLU A 226 -18.06 -28.03 -1.49
CA GLU A 226 -17.75 -27.47 -0.17
C GLU A 226 -16.23 -27.48 0.13
N LEU A 227 -15.50 -28.49 -0.33
CA LEU A 227 -14.04 -28.51 -0.28
C LEU A 227 -13.44 -27.32 -1.02
N VAL A 228 -13.86 -27.07 -2.25
CA VAL A 228 -13.38 -25.91 -3.03
C VAL A 228 -13.70 -24.59 -2.30
N ARG A 229 -14.91 -24.42 -1.82
CA ARG A 229 -15.34 -23.21 -1.08
C ARG A 229 -14.46 -22.96 0.14
N ARG A 230 -14.28 -23.99 0.96
CA ARG A 230 -13.49 -23.90 2.19
C ARG A 230 -12.03 -23.59 1.92
N GLU A 231 -11.42 -24.25 0.93
CA GLU A 231 -10.01 -24.03 0.61
C GLU A 231 -9.80 -22.68 -0.07
N HIS A 232 -10.72 -22.23 -0.90
CA HIS A 232 -10.70 -20.89 -1.47
C HIS A 232 -10.73 -19.80 -0.37
N MET A 233 -11.68 -19.91 0.58
CA MET A 233 -11.71 -19.01 1.74
C MET A 233 -10.40 -19.05 2.53
N ARG A 234 -9.79 -20.22 2.70
CA ARG A 234 -8.54 -20.38 3.47
C ARG A 234 -7.32 -19.79 2.80
N VAL A 235 -7.18 -19.92 1.48
CA VAL A 235 -6.02 -19.45 0.72
C VAL A 235 -6.21 -18.01 0.26
N ILE A 236 -7.35 -17.70 -0.30
CA ILE A 236 -7.65 -16.40 -0.91
C ILE A 236 -8.18 -15.41 0.13
N GLY A 237 -9.01 -15.88 1.09
CA GLY A 237 -9.60 -15.05 2.14
C GLY A 237 -11.05 -14.61 1.87
N ARG A 238 -11.66 -15.12 0.81
CA ARG A 238 -13.08 -14.94 0.48
C ARG A 238 -13.67 -16.21 -0.10
N TYR A 239 -14.98 -16.31 -0.15
CA TYR A 239 -15.64 -17.36 -0.91
C TYR A 239 -15.51 -17.12 -2.43
N PRO A 240 -15.42 -18.19 -3.23
CA PRO A 240 -15.39 -18.04 -4.69
C PRO A 240 -16.74 -17.53 -5.22
N ALA A 241 -16.69 -16.70 -6.27
CA ALA A 241 -17.88 -16.43 -7.07
C ALA A 241 -18.34 -17.68 -7.80
N GLU A 242 -19.59 -17.72 -8.30
CA GLU A 242 -20.16 -18.90 -8.93
C GLU A 242 -19.29 -19.42 -10.09
N GLU A 243 -18.86 -18.55 -11.00
CA GLU A 243 -17.97 -18.93 -12.10
C GLU A 243 -16.61 -19.46 -11.63
N GLU A 244 -16.06 -18.90 -10.55
CA GLU A 244 -14.81 -19.38 -9.96
C GLU A 244 -14.98 -20.73 -9.31
N GLN A 245 -16.10 -20.92 -8.61
CA GLN A 245 -16.49 -22.18 -8.01
C GLN A 245 -16.52 -23.30 -9.05
N ASP A 246 -17.19 -23.05 -10.17
CA ASP A 246 -17.33 -24.01 -11.28
C ASP A 246 -15.98 -24.33 -11.92
N LYS A 247 -15.15 -23.33 -12.13
CA LYS A 247 -13.78 -23.53 -12.67
C LYS A 247 -12.92 -24.39 -11.76
N TYR A 248 -12.89 -24.07 -10.45
CA TYR A 248 -12.10 -24.84 -9.50
C TYR A 248 -12.67 -26.25 -9.29
N LEU A 249 -13.98 -26.41 -9.30
CA LEU A 249 -14.61 -27.72 -9.19
C LEU A 249 -14.31 -28.60 -10.40
N SER A 250 -14.39 -28.03 -11.62
CA SER A 250 -14.02 -28.73 -12.84
C SER A 250 -12.56 -29.13 -12.86
N PHE A 251 -11.68 -28.22 -12.45
CA PHE A 251 -10.24 -28.47 -12.32
C PHE A 251 -9.94 -29.56 -11.28
N LEU A 252 -10.62 -29.54 -10.14
CA LEU A 252 -10.51 -30.56 -9.12
C LEU A 252 -10.91 -31.96 -9.66
N LYS A 253 -12.07 -32.05 -10.34
CA LYS A 253 -12.54 -33.32 -10.94
C LYS A 253 -11.53 -33.88 -11.94
N GLN A 254 -11.01 -33.05 -12.84
CA GLN A 254 -10.02 -33.44 -13.82
C GLN A 254 -8.72 -33.95 -13.16
N ASN A 255 -8.25 -33.29 -12.11
CA ASN A 255 -7.04 -33.71 -11.40
C ASN A 255 -7.26 -35.00 -10.59
N ILE A 256 -8.48 -35.21 -10.06
CA ILE A 256 -8.86 -36.48 -9.39
C ILE A 256 -8.82 -37.66 -10.39
N GLU A 257 -9.35 -37.46 -11.59
CA GLU A 257 -9.32 -38.47 -12.66
C GLU A 257 -7.87 -38.83 -13.06
N THR A 258 -6.99 -37.84 -13.10
CA THR A 258 -5.60 -38.05 -13.56
C THR A 258 -4.68 -38.59 -12.48
N GLY A 259 -4.77 -38.08 -11.26
CA GLY A 259 -3.80 -38.35 -10.17
C GLY A 259 -4.40 -38.94 -8.90
N GLY A 260 -5.71 -39.26 -8.90
CA GLY A 260 -6.41 -39.72 -7.72
C GLY A 260 -6.85 -38.55 -6.77
N ARG A 261 -7.63 -38.90 -5.77
CA ARG A 261 -8.34 -37.93 -4.92
C ARG A 261 -7.40 -36.99 -4.19
N LEU A 262 -6.40 -37.55 -3.50
CA LEU A 262 -5.52 -36.74 -2.65
C LEU A 262 -4.64 -35.80 -3.47
N ASP A 263 -4.05 -36.32 -4.54
CA ASP A 263 -3.14 -35.53 -5.39
C ASP A 263 -3.93 -34.49 -6.22
N GLY A 264 -5.13 -34.85 -6.69
CA GLY A 264 -6.03 -33.92 -7.35
C GLY A 264 -6.42 -32.74 -6.46
N PHE A 265 -6.75 -33.03 -5.21
CA PHE A 265 -7.05 -32.01 -4.21
C PHE A 265 -5.83 -31.11 -3.89
N LYS A 266 -4.67 -31.71 -3.65
CA LYS A 266 -3.44 -30.96 -3.40
C LYS A 266 -3.07 -30.07 -4.59
N THR A 267 -3.22 -30.56 -5.81
CA THR A 267 -2.96 -29.79 -7.03
C THR A 267 -3.91 -28.60 -7.17
N THR A 268 -5.18 -28.80 -6.83
CA THR A 268 -6.18 -27.72 -6.86
C THR A 268 -5.85 -26.63 -5.84
N ILE A 269 -5.43 -26.98 -4.63
CA ILE A 269 -4.98 -25.99 -3.63
C ILE A 269 -3.74 -25.24 -4.12
N LYS A 270 -2.76 -25.93 -4.71
CA LYS A 270 -1.57 -25.27 -5.29
C LYS A 270 -1.95 -24.23 -6.35
N ALA A 271 -2.94 -24.53 -7.19
CA ALA A 271 -3.45 -23.58 -8.17
C ALA A 271 -4.05 -22.33 -7.50
N MET A 272 -4.76 -22.47 -6.37
CA MET A 272 -5.24 -21.32 -5.59
C MET A 272 -4.10 -20.45 -5.06
N PHE A 273 -2.99 -21.04 -4.61
CA PHE A 273 -1.80 -20.29 -4.18
C PHE A 273 -1.14 -19.50 -5.32
N LEU A 274 -1.35 -19.89 -6.56
CA LEU A 274 -0.84 -19.17 -7.74
C LEU A 274 -1.82 -18.10 -8.23
N SER A 275 -3.00 -17.96 -7.63
CA SER A 275 -3.90 -16.85 -7.93
C SER A 275 -3.28 -15.53 -7.46
N PRO A 276 -3.41 -14.45 -8.24
CA PRO A 276 -2.97 -13.11 -7.82
C PRO A 276 -3.50 -12.70 -6.44
N GLU A 277 -4.73 -13.05 -6.09
CA GLU A 277 -5.35 -12.71 -4.80
C GLU A 277 -4.69 -13.37 -3.59
N SER A 278 -3.91 -14.43 -3.79
CA SER A 278 -3.12 -15.02 -2.72
C SER A 278 -2.01 -14.10 -2.22
N ILE A 279 -1.56 -13.15 -3.06
CA ILE A 279 -0.41 -12.27 -2.85
C ILE A 279 -0.84 -10.80 -2.81
N TYR A 280 -1.95 -10.45 -3.46
CA TYR A 280 -2.41 -9.07 -3.61
C TYR A 280 -3.79 -8.87 -3.01
N ARG A 281 -3.99 -7.70 -2.44
CA ARG A 281 -5.30 -7.11 -2.23
C ARG A 281 -5.68 -6.33 -3.48
N MET A 282 -6.85 -6.59 -4.02
CA MET A 282 -7.37 -5.90 -5.20
C MET A 282 -8.31 -4.77 -4.78
N GLU A 283 -8.19 -3.64 -5.46
CA GLU A 283 -9.07 -2.48 -5.36
C GLU A 283 -9.39 -2.02 -6.79
N PHE A 284 -10.22 -2.80 -7.49
CA PHE A 284 -10.59 -2.56 -8.89
C PHE A 284 -11.93 -1.84 -9.05
N GLY A 285 -12.74 -1.80 -7.98
CA GLY A 285 -14.05 -1.21 -8.02
C GLY A 285 -15.06 -2.13 -8.71
N PHE A 286 -15.30 -3.32 -8.14
CA PHE A 286 -16.33 -4.25 -8.63
C PHE A 286 -17.76 -3.87 -8.18
N GLY A 287 -17.91 -2.76 -7.46
CA GLY A 287 -19.21 -2.22 -7.06
C GLY A 287 -19.88 -1.37 -8.16
N GLU A 288 -20.93 -0.67 -7.76
CA GLU A 288 -21.73 0.15 -8.66
C GLU A 288 -20.98 1.36 -9.19
N VAL A 289 -21.39 1.83 -10.38
CA VAL A 289 -20.86 3.07 -11.00
C VAL A 289 -21.71 4.24 -10.52
N ASP A 290 -21.09 5.30 -10.05
CA ASP A 290 -21.77 6.52 -9.64
C ASP A 290 -22.00 7.51 -10.81
N GLU A 291 -22.67 8.63 -10.52
CA GLU A 291 -22.99 9.69 -11.49
C GLU A 291 -21.75 10.36 -12.13
N HIS A 292 -20.57 10.19 -11.51
CA HIS A 292 -19.31 10.73 -12.02
C HIS A 292 -18.47 9.67 -12.77
N GLY A 293 -19.02 8.49 -13.04
CA GLY A 293 -18.33 7.39 -13.71
C GLY A 293 -17.29 6.68 -12.84
N ARG A 294 -17.28 6.93 -11.52
CA ARG A 294 -16.41 6.23 -10.56
C ARG A 294 -17.09 4.92 -10.16
N ARG A 295 -16.27 3.91 -9.91
CA ARG A 295 -16.75 2.63 -9.41
C ARG A 295 -16.53 2.55 -7.91
N HIS A 296 -17.56 2.16 -7.18
CA HIS A 296 -17.43 1.82 -5.78
C HIS A 296 -16.64 0.52 -5.62
N LEU A 297 -15.90 0.40 -4.52
CA LEU A 297 -15.37 -0.89 -4.12
C LEU A 297 -16.53 -1.80 -3.74
N SER A 298 -16.44 -3.08 -4.10
CA SER A 298 -17.39 -4.10 -3.61
C SER A 298 -17.27 -4.27 -2.09
N ALA A 299 -18.24 -4.93 -1.47
CA ALA A 299 -18.20 -5.21 -0.05
C ALA A 299 -16.96 -6.03 0.36
N ASP A 300 -16.54 -6.98 -0.47
CA ASP A 300 -15.34 -7.78 -0.25
C ASP A 300 -14.06 -6.94 -0.37
N GLU A 301 -13.97 -6.07 -1.38
CA GLU A 301 -12.83 -5.15 -1.52
C GLU A 301 -12.74 -4.19 -0.33
N LEU A 302 -13.86 -3.62 0.12
CA LEU A 302 -13.95 -2.76 1.30
C LEU A 302 -13.55 -3.51 2.58
N ALA A 303 -14.06 -4.74 2.75
CA ALA A 303 -13.73 -5.58 3.90
C ALA A 303 -12.21 -5.83 4.00
N HIS A 304 -11.57 -6.19 2.89
CA HIS A 304 -10.12 -6.37 2.84
C HIS A 304 -9.37 -5.05 3.05
N ALA A 305 -9.85 -3.94 2.48
CA ALA A 305 -9.25 -2.63 2.66
C ALA A 305 -9.25 -2.20 4.13
N VAL A 306 -10.38 -2.32 4.82
CA VAL A 306 -10.52 -1.99 6.25
C VAL A 306 -9.70 -2.94 7.12
N ALA A 307 -9.81 -4.26 6.88
CA ALA A 307 -9.08 -5.26 7.65
C ALA A 307 -7.56 -4.99 7.62
N TYR A 308 -7.00 -4.84 6.43
CA TYR A 308 -5.55 -4.64 6.27
C TYR A 308 -5.07 -3.21 6.53
N ALA A 309 -5.97 -2.23 6.66
CA ALA A 309 -5.60 -0.89 7.13
C ALA A 309 -5.34 -0.86 8.65
N LEU A 310 -6.10 -1.64 9.41
CA LEU A 310 -6.07 -1.61 10.87
C LEU A 310 -5.35 -2.81 11.47
N THR A 311 -5.43 -3.97 10.82
CA THR A 311 -4.88 -5.23 11.30
C THR A 311 -3.99 -5.90 10.25
N ASP A 312 -3.24 -6.92 10.65
CA ASP A 312 -2.48 -7.77 9.72
C ASP A 312 -3.26 -9.02 9.32
N GLN A 313 -4.54 -9.10 9.69
CA GLN A 313 -5.40 -10.25 9.44
C GLN A 313 -6.43 -9.95 8.37
N GLY A 314 -6.84 -10.99 7.65
CA GLY A 314 -7.92 -10.88 6.67
C GLY A 314 -9.29 -10.65 7.33
N PRO A 315 -10.28 -10.24 6.53
CA PRO A 315 -11.64 -9.99 7.04
C PRO A 315 -12.30 -11.23 7.67
N ASP A 316 -11.87 -12.44 7.28
CA ASP A 316 -12.33 -13.72 7.82
C ASP A 316 -11.97 -13.92 9.31
N ARG A 317 -11.00 -13.20 9.82
CA ARG A 317 -10.53 -13.28 11.21
C ARG A 317 -11.18 -12.28 12.14
N ASN A 318 -12.00 -11.38 11.61
CA ASN A 318 -12.64 -10.33 12.41
C ASN A 318 -14.16 -10.44 12.37
N ARG A 319 -14.79 -10.67 13.54
CA ARG A 319 -16.23 -10.88 13.67
C ARG A 319 -17.06 -9.68 13.21
N TYR A 320 -16.61 -8.45 13.49
CA TYR A 320 -17.37 -7.24 13.13
C TYR A 320 -17.37 -7.04 11.62
N ILE A 321 -16.24 -7.32 10.96
CA ILE A 321 -16.14 -7.27 9.51
C ILE A 321 -17.04 -8.33 8.88
N GLN A 322 -17.01 -9.56 9.42
CA GLN A 322 -17.88 -10.64 8.94
C GLN A 322 -19.37 -10.31 9.12
N GLU A 323 -19.75 -9.75 10.25
CA GLU A 323 -21.12 -9.29 10.49
C GLU A 323 -21.54 -8.18 9.53
N ALA A 324 -20.65 -7.20 9.27
CA ALA A 324 -20.92 -6.11 8.34
C ALA A 324 -21.13 -6.63 6.90
N ILE A 325 -20.35 -7.63 6.46
CA ILE A 325 -20.53 -8.30 5.17
C ILE A 325 -21.91 -8.99 5.14
N GLN A 326 -22.21 -9.82 6.14
CA GLN A 326 -23.46 -10.59 6.20
C GLN A 326 -24.70 -9.70 6.24
N LYS A 327 -24.63 -8.56 6.91
CA LYS A 327 -25.72 -7.59 7.03
C LYS A 327 -25.78 -6.60 5.86
N GLY A 328 -24.85 -6.68 4.88
CA GLY A 328 -24.78 -5.75 3.76
C GLY A 328 -24.46 -4.31 4.18
N GLN A 329 -23.72 -4.13 5.27
CA GLN A 329 -23.38 -2.86 5.90
C GLN A 329 -21.97 -2.37 5.51
N LEU A 330 -21.58 -2.56 4.25
CA LEU A 330 -20.32 -2.07 3.65
C LEU A 330 -20.61 -1.44 2.30
N LYS A 331 -21.49 -0.44 2.26
CA LYS A 331 -21.91 0.23 1.03
C LYS A 331 -21.58 1.72 1.00
N THR A 332 -21.60 2.37 2.16
CA THR A 332 -21.45 3.81 2.26
C THR A 332 -20.23 4.21 3.09
N LYS A 333 -19.83 5.46 2.99
CA LYS A 333 -18.77 6.04 3.83
C LYS A 333 -19.11 5.93 5.32
N GLU A 334 -20.37 6.11 5.66
CA GLU A 334 -20.89 6.04 7.03
C GLU A 334 -20.82 4.60 7.57
N ASP A 335 -21.08 3.61 6.72
CA ASP A 335 -20.91 2.20 7.08
C ASP A 335 -19.46 1.88 7.43
N VAL A 336 -18.52 2.35 6.58
CA VAL A 336 -17.09 2.16 6.81
C VAL A 336 -16.65 2.88 8.09
N ALA A 337 -17.09 4.14 8.30
CA ALA A 337 -16.75 4.90 9.50
C ALA A 337 -17.25 4.22 10.78
N ARG A 338 -18.47 3.70 10.76
CA ARG A 338 -19.04 2.94 11.88
C ARG A 338 -18.25 1.66 12.17
N LEU A 339 -17.92 0.89 11.13
CA LEU A 339 -17.13 -0.33 11.29
C LEU A 339 -15.72 -0.03 11.83
N VAL A 340 -15.06 0.99 11.32
CA VAL A 340 -13.74 1.43 11.80
C VAL A 340 -13.83 1.86 13.27
N GLY A 341 -14.86 2.64 13.64
CA GLY A 341 -15.10 3.03 15.04
C GLY A 341 -15.25 1.81 15.96
N GLN A 342 -16.06 0.83 15.57
CA GLN A 342 -16.22 -0.42 16.33
C GLN A 342 -14.91 -1.19 16.51
N LEU A 343 -14.11 -1.29 15.46
CA LEU A 343 -12.81 -1.96 15.51
C LEU A 343 -11.82 -1.25 16.42
N LEU A 344 -11.79 0.08 16.37
CA LEU A 344 -10.94 0.89 17.24
C LEU A 344 -11.37 0.80 18.70
N ASP A 345 -12.66 0.94 18.97
CA ASP A 345 -13.22 0.84 20.34
C ASP A 345 -12.94 -0.51 20.97
N GLU A 346 -13.12 -1.60 20.24
CA GLU A 346 -12.82 -2.94 20.76
C GLU A 346 -11.34 -3.08 21.10
N GLN A 347 -10.48 -2.67 20.19
CA GLN A 347 -9.04 -2.85 20.34
C GLN A 347 -8.45 -1.95 21.42
N LEU A 348 -9.01 -0.74 21.63
CA LEU A 348 -8.57 0.17 22.67
C LEU A 348 -9.15 -0.16 24.05
N THR A 349 -10.29 -0.87 24.13
CA THR A 349 -10.97 -1.19 25.39
C THR A 349 -10.54 -2.52 26.01
N THR A 350 -10.09 -3.49 25.23
CA THR A 350 -9.80 -4.84 25.74
C THR A 350 -8.54 -4.96 26.60
N GLY A 351 -7.77 -3.89 26.74
CA GLY A 351 -6.72 -3.74 27.79
C GLY A 351 -5.76 -4.91 27.96
N SER A 352 -5.67 -5.79 27.01
CA SER A 352 -4.81 -6.97 27.08
C SER A 352 -3.39 -6.62 26.63
N TRP A 353 -2.42 -6.96 27.42
CA TRP A 353 -0.98 -6.86 27.18
C TRP A 353 -0.48 -7.64 25.94
N SER A 354 -1.38 -8.17 25.14
CA SER A 354 -1.00 -8.93 23.96
C SER A 354 -0.74 -8.01 22.77
N ARG A 355 0.33 -8.27 22.03
CA ARG A 355 0.69 -7.66 20.72
C ARG A 355 -0.44 -7.69 19.66
N LYS A 356 -1.68 -7.93 20.06
CA LYS A 356 -2.81 -8.18 19.17
C LYS A 356 -3.67 -6.95 18.89
N ASP A 357 -3.52 -5.90 19.69
CA ASP A 357 -4.41 -4.76 19.68
C ASP A 357 -3.83 -3.62 18.84
N LEU A 358 -4.44 -3.32 17.71
CA LEU A 358 -4.01 -2.32 16.72
C LEU A 358 -2.56 -2.49 16.20
N PRO A 359 -2.15 -3.66 15.70
CA PRO A 359 -0.76 -3.90 15.30
C PRO A 359 -0.27 -2.92 14.24
N ARG A 360 -1.16 -2.40 13.39
CA ARG A 360 -0.81 -1.43 12.35
C ARG A 360 -0.58 -0.03 12.90
N VAL A 361 -1.39 0.41 13.84
CA VAL A 361 -1.22 1.70 14.50
C VAL A 361 0.06 1.71 15.35
N GLN A 362 0.28 0.67 16.15
CA GLN A 362 1.51 0.54 16.93
C GLN A 362 2.74 0.46 16.03
N ARG A 363 2.69 -0.30 14.94
CA ARG A 363 3.79 -0.39 13.98
C ARG A 363 4.10 0.94 13.31
N PHE A 364 3.09 1.76 13.00
CA PHE A 364 3.33 3.11 12.52
C PHE A 364 4.19 3.92 13.48
N PHE A 365 3.86 3.91 14.78
CA PHE A 365 4.65 4.62 15.78
C PHE A 365 6.02 3.98 16.02
N ASP A 366 6.11 2.64 16.02
CA ASP A 366 7.38 1.91 16.12
C ASP A 366 8.35 2.31 15.00
N GLU A 367 7.85 2.45 13.79
CA GLU A 367 8.64 2.86 12.62
C GLU A 367 8.93 4.36 12.63
N TYR A 368 7.94 5.19 12.97
CA TYR A 368 8.07 6.64 13.03
C TYR A 368 9.11 7.09 14.07
N PHE A 369 9.04 6.54 15.26
CA PHE A 369 10.01 6.83 16.35
C PHE A 369 11.29 5.98 16.26
N GLY A 370 11.33 4.99 15.39
CA GLY A 370 12.51 4.14 15.20
C GLY A 370 12.75 3.14 16.33
N PHE A 371 11.73 2.70 17.05
CA PHE A 371 11.84 1.77 18.19
C PHE A 371 12.52 0.44 17.83
N HIS A 372 12.35 -0.01 16.57
CA HIS A 372 13.03 -1.20 16.07
C HIS A 372 14.57 -1.12 16.11
N ARG A 373 15.12 0.09 16.23
CA ARG A 373 16.56 0.33 16.33
C ARG A 373 17.09 0.22 17.78
N ALA A 374 16.20 0.16 18.77
CA ALA A 374 16.59 0.13 20.18
C ALA A 374 17.51 -1.06 20.51
N GLY A 375 17.30 -2.22 19.87
CA GLY A 375 18.15 -3.39 20.02
C GLY A 375 19.61 -3.19 19.59
N ALA A 376 19.89 -2.21 18.74
CA ALA A 376 21.25 -1.89 18.27
C ALA A 376 21.99 -0.88 19.15
N VAL A 377 21.30 -0.27 20.11
CA VAL A 377 21.87 0.82 20.95
C VAL A 377 22.71 0.30 22.10
N PHE A 378 22.38 -0.86 22.65
CA PHE A 378 23.07 -1.44 23.82
C PHE A 378 24.22 -2.33 23.38
N LYS A 379 25.45 -1.99 23.75
CA LYS A 379 26.70 -2.60 23.24
C LYS A 379 27.45 -3.51 24.24
N ASP A 380 27.08 -3.54 25.51
CA ASP A 380 27.84 -4.27 26.54
C ASP A 380 27.45 -5.74 26.62
N ASN A 381 28.19 -6.58 25.91
CA ASN A 381 28.01 -8.04 25.88
C ASN A 381 28.93 -8.83 26.82
N ASP A 382 29.63 -8.17 27.73
CA ASP A 382 30.68 -8.81 28.53
C ASP A 382 30.20 -9.68 29.71
N ARG A 383 28.91 -9.88 29.89
CA ARG A 383 28.36 -10.70 30.96
C ARG A 383 27.70 -11.99 30.45
N ARG A 384 27.97 -13.11 31.09
CA ARG A 384 27.26 -14.38 30.85
C ARG A 384 25.76 -14.17 30.94
N ASN A 385 25.02 -14.45 29.88
CA ASN A 385 23.58 -14.17 29.64
C ASN A 385 23.22 -12.72 29.23
N ALA A 386 24.17 -11.89 28.85
CA ALA A 386 23.94 -10.50 28.47
C ALA A 386 22.94 -10.38 27.31
N GLU A 387 23.01 -11.26 26.30
CA GLU A 387 22.09 -11.23 25.16
C GLU A 387 20.62 -11.37 25.58
N LYS A 388 20.30 -12.29 26.50
CA LYS A 388 18.91 -12.49 26.96
C LYS A 388 18.42 -11.31 27.79
N ILE A 389 19.30 -10.78 28.68
CA ILE A 389 18.97 -9.62 29.52
C ILE A 389 18.84 -8.37 28.66
N GLN A 390 19.71 -8.19 27.68
CA GLN A 390 19.63 -7.06 26.74
C GLN A 390 18.35 -7.08 25.91
N GLN A 391 17.99 -8.23 25.35
CA GLN A 391 16.76 -8.36 24.57
C GLN A 391 15.53 -8.12 25.45
N TRP A 392 15.51 -8.67 26.67
CA TRP A 392 14.42 -8.45 27.60
C TRP A 392 14.28 -6.97 27.99
N ASN A 393 15.38 -6.28 28.32
CA ASN A 393 15.37 -4.87 28.66
C ASN A 393 14.91 -4.00 27.47
N THR A 394 15.37 -4.31 26.27
CA THR A 394 14.97 -3.60 25.04
C THR A 394 13.49 -3.78 24.77
N ASP A 395 12.98 -5.01 24.88
CA ASP A 395 11.58 -5.33 24.66
C ASP A 395 10.69 -4.60 25.69
N MET A 396 11.12 -4.50 26.95
CA MET A 396 10.40 -3.77 28.01
C MET A 396 10.38 -2.26 27.76
N LEU A 397 11.51 -1.66 27.37
CA LEU A 397 11.57 -0.22 27.05
C LEU A 397 10.68 0.13 25.85
N ILE A 398 10.65 -0.72 24.81
CA ILE A 398 9.74 -0.55 23.67
C ILE A 398 8.30 -0.71 24.14
N HIS A 399 8.02 -1.65 25.02
CA HIS A 399 6.69 -1.86 25.57
C HIS A 399 6.19 -0.63 26.33
N ASP A 400 7.02 -0.04 27.20
CA ASP A 400 6.66 1.17 27.93
C ASP A 400 6.29 2.34 27.01
N ALA A 401 7.08 2.53 25.94
CA ALA A 401 6.78 3.53 24.92
C ALA A 401 5.45 3.25 24.19
N ARG A 402 5.17 1.99 23.88
CA ARG A 402 3.90 1.59 23.27
C ARG A 402 2.71 1.81 24.20
N MET A 403 2.86 1.54 25.48
CA MET A 403 1.83 1.79 26.49
C MET A 403 1.50 3.27 26.60
N LEU A 404 2.51 4.15 26.54
CA LEU A 404 2.28 5.59 26.50
C LEU A 404 1.48 6.00 25.27
N ILE A 405 1.86 5.52 24.09
CA ILE A 405 1.15 5.78 22.84
C ILE A 405 -0.31 5.32 22.94
N GLU A 406 -0.54 4.11 23.40
CA GLU A 406 -1.87 3.56 23.60
C GLU A 406 -2.71 4.39 24.57
N HIS A 407 -2.11 4.83 25.68
CA HIS A 407 -2.76 5.71 26.65
C HIS A 407 -3.22 7.03 26.03
N VAL A 408 -2.37 7.66 25.21
CA VAL A 408 -2.71 8.91 24.53
C VAL A 408 -3.77 8.68 23.48
N LEU A 409 -3.67 7.59 22.70
CA LEU A 409 -4.67 7.24 21.69
C LEU A 409 -6.06 6.98 22.30
N LYS A 410 -6.13 6.36 23.48
CA LYS A 410 -7.40 6.12 24.20
C LYS A 410 -8.12 7.41 24.62
N LYS A 411 -7.39 8.50 24.82
CA LYS A 411 -7.99 9.81 25.13
C LYS A 411 -8.60 10.47 23.89
N ASP A 412 -8.13 10.14 22.71
CA ASP A 412 -8.56 10.63 21.38
C ASP A 412 -8.71 12.17 21.33
N LYS A 413 -7.79 12.87 22.01
CA LYS A 413 -7.79 14.32 22.09
C LYS A 413 -6.38 14.87 21.92
N ASP A 414 -6.21 15.74 20.93
CA ASP A 414 -4.93 16.41 20.62
C ASP A 414 -3.73 15.45 20.58
N VAL A 415 -3.94 14.24 20.04
CA VAL A 415 -3.05 13.08 20.12
C VAL A 415 -1.61 13.43 19.77
N ILE A 416 -1.38 14.13 18.66
CA ILE A 416 0.00 14.48 18.23
C ILE A 416 0.64 15.47 19.20
N ALA A 417 -0.10 16.49 19.62
CA ALA A 417 0.40 17.47 20.57
C ALA A 417 0.74 16.78 21.91
N GLU A 418 -0.13 15.91 22.41
CA GLU A 418 0.08 15.19 23.66
C GLU A 418 1.28 14.24 23.55
N LEU A 419 1.44 13.48 22.48
CA LEU A 419 2.62 12.61 22.26
C LEU A 419 3.95 13.38 22.23
N LEU A 420 3.94 14.63 21.75
CA LEU A 420 5.15 15.45 21.67
C LEU A 420 5.45 16.26 22.94
N THR A 421 4.47 16.47 23.81
CA THR A 421 4.59 17.37 24.96
C THR A 421 4.34 16.71 26.31
N THR A 422 3.84 15.46 26.33
CA THR A 422 3.56 14.77 27.58
C THR A 422 4.82 14.55 28.42
N ASN A 423 4.68 14.72 29.71
CA ASN A 423 5.68 14.34 30.72
C ASN A 423 5.34 13.02 31.42
N GLN A 424 4.29 12.33 30.96
CA GLN A 424 3.90 11.02 31.45
C GLN A 424 4.80 9.94 30.84
N TYR A 425 5.01 8.88 31.59
CA TYR A 425 5.74 7.70 31.13
C TYR A 425 5.16 6.45 31.80
N PHE A 426 5.36 5.31 31.17
CA PHE A 426 4.97 4.02 31.70
C PHE A 426 6.22 3.23 32.09
N ILE A 427 6.08 2.43 33.13
CA ILE A 427 7.11 1.48 33.54
C ILE A 427 6.45 0.12 33.63
N ALA A 428 6.93 -0.83 32.83
CA ALA A 428 6.48 -2.20 32.93
C ALA A 428 7.01 -2.83 34.21
N HIS A 429 6.10 -3.32 35.03
CA HIS A 429 6.43 -4.08 36.23
C HIS A 429 5.59 -5.38 36.24
N PRO A 430 6.13 -6.50 36.75
CA PRO A 430 5.40 -7.75 36.85
C PRO A 430 4.24 -7.75 37.87
N GLY A 431 4.05 -6.66 38.64
CA GLY A 431 2.92 -6.43 39.52
C GLY A 431 1.87 -5.48 38.97
N ASP A 432 0.86 -5.16 39.78
CA ASP A 432 -0.10 -4.12 39.44
C ASP A 432 0.52 -2.71 39.51
N ASN A 433 -0.18 -1.74 38.96
CA ASN A 433 0.31 -0.35 38.89
C ASN A 433 0.53 0.28 40.28
N ASP A 434 -0.24 -0.13 41.27
CA ASP A 434 -0.12 0.40 42.64
C ASP A 434 1.15 -0.14 43.33
N TYR A 435 1.44 -1.43 43.14
CA TYR A 435 2.70 -2.02 43.65
C TYR A 435 3.92 -1.39 42.95
N ALA A 436 3.85 -1.16 41.64
CA ALA A 436 4.92 -0.52 40.87
C ALA A 436 5.17 0.91 41.38
N ARG A 437 4.12 1.68 41.67
CA ARG A 437 4.20 3.04 42.19
C ARG A 437 4.84 3.08 43.59
N GLU A 438 4.34 2.32 44.53
CA GLU A 438 4.87 2.24 45.89
C GLU A 438 6.34 1.81 45.92
N HIS A 439 6.68 0.82 45.11
CA HIS A 439 8.05 0.32 45.02
C HIS A 439 9.00 1.35 44.41
N TYR A 440 8.53 2.10 43.43
CA TYR A 440 9.31 3.13 42.73
C TYR A 440 9.50 4.37 43.62
N GLU A 441 8.44 4.83 44.28
CA GLU A 441 8.49 5.94 45.23
C GLU A 441 9.43 5.63 46.38
N LYS A 442 9.40 4.41 46.92
CA LYS A 442 10.30 3.95 47.94
C LYS A 442 11.77 3.93 47.50
N ARG A 443 12.04 3.43 46.26
CA ARG A 443 13.38 3.40 45.69
C ARG A 443 13.91 4.79 45.36
N ILE A 444 13.08 5.67 44.84
CA ILE A 444 13.46 7.08 44.61
C ILE A 444 13.79 7.77 45.91
N ALA A 445 13.00 7.55 46.95
CA ALA A 445 13.29 8.08 48.29
C ALA A 445 14.63 7.57 48.83
N GLU A 446 14.91 6.26 48.69
CA GLU A 446 16.20 5.65 49.11
C GLU A 446 17.41 6.18 48.30
N VAL A 447 17.21 6.58 47.03
CA VAL A 447 18.29 7.11 46.16
C VAL A 447 18.52 8.60 46.41
N LEU A 448 17.45 9.37 46.69
CA LEU A 448 17.51 10.82 46.90
C LEU A 448 17.87 11.21 48.32
N ASP A 449 17.67 10.32 49.31
CA ASP A 449 18.05 10.51 50.70
C ASP A 449 18.78 9.25 51.21
N PRO A 450 20.05 9.08 50.83
CA PRO A 450 20.84 7.90 51.20
C PRO A 450 21.31 7.87 52.68
N GLY A 451 20.79 8.78 53.55
CA GLY A 451 21.10 8.81 55.00
C GLY A 451 22.45 9.46 55.29
#